data_e3bbb3216390ff93a9c98a0aff141356
#
_entry.id   e3bbb3216390ff93a9c98a0aff141356
#
_cell.length_a   1.000
_cell.length_b   1.000
_cell.length_c   1.000
_cell.angle_alpha   90.00
_cell.angle_beta   90.00
_cell.angle_gamma   90.00
#
_symmetry.space_group_name_H-M   'P 1'
#
loop_
_entity.id
_entity.type
_entity.pdbx_description
1 polymer ?
#
loop_
_entity_poly.entity_id
_entity_poly.type
_entity_poly.pdbx_seq_one_letter_code
_entity_poly.pdbx_strand_id
1 'polypeptide(L)'
;ARTFSKIYGLAGMRVGYMIADPELISKISSFGLGDYSLNQAGVAAAIASYNDEKFLRYSKEKIVEARDMLRDAVKENGLKPLPTSTNFMFVDLGSLNAEEFRKEMEKEKVLVRGIYQDYVNWSRVSTGKIADVKQYIKALPKVLDKIS
;
A
#
# COMPACT_ATOMS: atom_id res chain seq x y z
N ALA A 1 -7.77 -15.25 5.91
CA ALA A 1 -7.67 -14.89 4.50
C ALA A 1 -6.28 -14.34 4.17
N ARG A 2 -5.81 -14.59 2.95
CA ARG A 2 -4.55 -14.13 2.40
C ARG A 2 -4.76 -13.60 0.99
N THR A 3 -3.86 -12.76 0.52
CA THR A 3 -3.97 -12.15 -0.80
C THR A 3 -2.63 -12.18 -1.55
N PHE A 4 -2.70 -12.33 -2.85
CA PHE A 4 -1.55 -12.15 -3.76
C PHE A 4 -1.39 -10.69 -4.22
N SER A 5 -2.29 -9.79 -3.79
CA SER A 5 -2.31 -8.38 -4.23
C SER A 5 -1.16 -7.52 -3.72
N LYS A 6 -0.46 -7.93 -2.66
CA LYS A 6 0.55 -7.09 -1.98
C LYS A 6 1.96 -7.56 -2.30
N ILE A 7 2.57 -8.36 -1.43
CA ILE A 7 3.98 -8.79 -1.55
C ILE A 7 4.29 -9.54 -2.85
N TYR A 8 3.30 -10.24 -3.42
CA TYR A 8 3.44 -10.93 -4.71
C TYR A 8 3.26 -10.02 -5.92
N GLY A 9 2.80 -8.77 -5.74
CA GLY A 9 2.61 -7.81 -6.83
C GLY A 9 1.43 -8.12 -7.77
N LEU A 10 0.54 -9.05 -7.43
CA LEU A 10 -0.52 -9.53 -8.29
C LEU A 10 -1.89 -8.87 -8.04
N ALA A 11 -1.90 -7.59 -7.66
CA ALA A 11 -3.14 -6.87 -7.32
C ALA A 11 -4.18 -6.88 -8.46
N GLY A 12 -3.73 -6.72 -9.71
CA GLY A 12 -4.60 -6.75 -10.90
C GLY A 12 -5.20 -8.12 -11.21
N MET A 13 -4.61 -9.19 -10.69
CA MET A 13 -5.08 -10.56 -10.94
C MET A 13 -6.27 -10.97 -10.06
N ARG A 14 -6.59 -10.20 -9.01
CA ARG A 14 -7.74 -10.43 -8.12
C ARG A 14 -7.80 -11.84 -7.52
N VAL A 15 -6.67 -12.34 -7.01
CA VAL A 15 -6.53 -13.69 -6.43
C VAL A 15 -6.12 -13.61 -4.97
N GLY A 16 -6.72 -14.46 -4.18
CA GLY A 16 -6.39 -14.67 -2.77
C GLY A 16 -6.86 -16.06 -2.34
N TYR A 17 -6.61 -16.40 -1.10
CA TYR A 17 -7.05 -17.67 -0.53
C TYR A 17 -7.43 -17.54 0.94
N MET A 18 -8.16 -18.50 1.42
CA MET A 18 -8.54 -18.60 2.82
C MET A 18 -8.22 -20.01 3.34
N ILE A 19 -7.78 -20.05 4.58
CA ILE A 19 -7.59 -21.28 5.36
C ILE A 19 -8.49 -21.16 6.59
N ALA A 20 -9.39 -22.10 6.75
CA ALA A 20 -10.29 -22.15 7.88
C ALA A 20 -10.77 -23.59 8.10
N ASP A 21 -11.60 -23.79 9.10
CA ASP A 21 -12.30 -25.05 9.32
C ASP A 21 -13.11 -25.46 8.08
N PRO A 22 -13.19 -26.78 7.73
CA PRO A 22 -13.89 -27.26 6.56
C PRO A 22 -15.37 -26.86 6.51
N GLU A 23 -16.06 -26.85 7.64
CA GLU A 23 -17.46 -26.46 7.72
C GLU A 23 -17.64 -24.97 7.38
N LEU A 24 -16.75 -24.11 7.90
CA LEU A 24 -16.75 -22.69 7.58
C LEU A 24 -16.41 -22.43 6.10
N ILE A 25 -15.45 -23.17 5.53
CA ILE A 25 -15.14 -23.09 4.10
C ILE A 25 -16.36 -23.48 3.27
N SER A 26 -17.01 -24.60 3.59
CA SER A 26 -18.23 -25.05 2.90
C SER A 26 -19.33 -24.00 2.94
N LYS A 27 -19.57 -23.41 4.12
CA LYS A 27 -20.58 -22.37 4.30
C LYS A 27 -20.27 -21.12 3.47
N ILE A 28 -19.01 -20.64 3.47
CA ILE A 28 -18.61 -19.47 2.67
C ILE A 28 -18.71 -19.77 1.19
N SER A 29 -18.27 -20.94 0.74
CA SER A 29 -18.33 -21.36 -0.66
C SER A 29 -19.75 -21.43 -1.20
N SER A 30 -20.74 -21.70 -0.35
CA SER A 30 -22.16 -21.74 -0.78
C SER A 30 -22.71 -20.36 -1.19
N PHE A 31 -22.06 -19.27 -0.80
CA PHE A 31 -22.39 -17.89 -1.23
C PHE A 31 -21.58 -17.44 -2.45
N GLY A 32 -20.61 -18.21 -2.89
CA GLY A 32 -19.74 -17.89 -4.01
C GLY A 32 -20.30 -18.35 -5.35
N LEU A 33 -19.70 -17.84 -6.42
CA LEU A 33 -20.02 -18.25 -7.80
C LEU A 33 -19.30 -19.55 -8.23
N GLY A 34 -18.64 -20.23 -7.28
CA GLY A 34 -17.85 -21.41 -7.54
C GLY A 34 -16.53 -21.13 -8.27
N ASP A 35 -15.86 -22.20 -8.68
CA ASP A 35 -14.52 -22.15 -9.28
C ASP A 35 -14.48 -21.41 -10.63
N TYR A 36 -15.62 -21.32 -11.32
CA TYR A 36 -15.76 -20.60 -12.58
C TYR A 36 -15.58 -19.08 -12.45
N SER A 37 -15.66 -18.52 -11.24
CA SER A 37 -15.44 -17.10 -11.00
C SER A 37 -13.97 -16.69 -10.93
N LEU A 38 -13.06 -17.67 -10.91
CA LEU A 38 -11.63 -17.41 -10.78
C LEU A 38 -10.98 -17.13 -12.14
N ASN A 39 -10.25 -16.04 -12.23
CA ASN A 39 -9.41 -15.73 -13.37
C ASN A 39 -8.27 -16.75 -13.48
N GLN A 40 -8.30 -17.57 -14.52
CA GLN A 40 -7.32 -18.65 -14.72
C GLN A 40 -5.89 -18.14 -14.86
N ALA A 41 -5.68 -17.00 -15.54
CA ALA A 41 -4.35 -16.37 -15.61
C ALA A 41 -3.86 -15.93 -14.22
N GLY A 42 -4.77 -15.42 -13.39
CA GLY A 42 -4.47 -15.04 -12.00
C GLY A 42 -4.11 -16.25 -11.13
N VAL A 43 -4.83 -17.37 -11.30
CA VAL A 43 -4.54 -18.61 -10.58
C VAL A 43 -3.17 -19.17 -10.99
N ALA A 44 -2.86 -19.22 -12.28
CA ALA A 44 -1.56 -19.66 -12.77
C ALA A 44 -0.43 -18.79 -12.26
N ALA A 45 -0.60 -17.48 -12.27
CA ALA A 45 0.38 -16.52 -11.72
C ALA A 45 0.57 -16.71 -10.21
N ALA A 46 -0.52 -16.93 -9.46
CA ALA A 46 -0.46 -17.17 -8.02
C ALA A 46 0.29 -18.46 -7.68
N ILE A 47 0.01 -19.55 -8.40
CA ILE A 47 0.71 -20.84 -8.23
C ILE A 47 2.20 -20.68 -8.51
N ALA A 48 2.56 -20.04 -9.63
CA ALA A 48 3.96 -19.81 -9.99
C ALA A 48 4.70 -18.95 -8.95
N SER A 49 4.01 -17.99 -8.33
CA SER A 49 4.59 -17.05 -7.36
C SER A 49 4.66 -17.61 -5.94
N TYR A 50 3.81 -18.58 -5.60
CA TYR A 50 3.60 -19.01 -4.20
C TYR A 50 4.87 -19.54 -3.53
N ASN A 51 5.72 -20.25 -4.26
CA ASN A 51 6.98 -20.82 -3.80
C ASN A 51 8.22 -20.04 -4.25
N ASP A 52 8.05 -18.85 -4.83
CA ASP A 52 9.19 -18.01 -5.21
C ASP A 52 9.73 -17.24 -3.98
N GLU A 53 10.45 -17.97 -3.13
CA GLU A 53 11.06 -17.40 -1.93
C GLU A 53 12.08 -16.29 -2.24
N LYS A 54 12.75 -16.37 -3.39
CA LYS A 54 13.71 -15.35 -3.82
C LYS A 54 13.01 -14.04 -4.08
N PHE A 55 11.90 -14.07 -4.83
CA PHE A 55 11.09 -12.88 -5.09
C PHE A 55 10.46 -12.34 -3.80
N LEU A 56 9.92 -13.21 -2.94
CA LEU A 56 9.31 -12.78 -1.68
C LEU A 56 10.31 -12.04 -0.78
N ARG A 57 11.53 -12.56 -0.68
CA ARG A 57 12.61 -11.91 0.09
C ARG A 57 12.96 -10.56 -0.50
N TYR A 58 13.21 -10.50 -1.80
CA TYR A 58 13.48 -9.25 -2.52
C TYR A 58 12.36 -8.22 -2.32
N SER A 59 11.10 -8.63 -2.52
CA SER A 59 9.93 -7.75 -2.36
C SER A 59 9.82 -7.21 -0.93
N LYS A 60 10.01 -8.07 0.08
CA LYS A 60 9.99 -7.69 1.49
C LYS A 60 11.09 -6.68 1.80
N GLU A 61 12.32 -6.93 1.37
CA GLU A 61 13.47 -6.03 1.58
C GLU A 61 13.20 -4.65 0.96
N LYS A 62 12.67 -4.59 -0.27
CA LYS A 62 12.33 -3.33 -0.93
C LYS A 62 11.19 -2.58 -0.26
N ILE A 63 10.19 -3.28 0.26
CA ILE A 63 9.09 -2.66 1.02
C ILE A 63 9.62 -2.07 2.34
N VAL A 64 10.50 -2.77 3.03
CA VAL A 64 11.11 -2.30 4.29
C VAL A 64 11.98 -1.07 4.01
N GLU A 65 12.88 -1.14 3.03
CA GLU A 65 13.73 -0.02 2.62
C GLU A 65 12.89 1.24 2.29
N ALA A 66 11.89 1.09 1.43
CA ALA A 66 10.99 2.17 1.04
C ALA A 66 10.24 2.78 2.23
N ARG A 67 9.75 1.93 3.13
CA ARG A 67 9.03 2.36 4.35
C ARG A 67 9.93 3.13 5.30
N ASP A 68 11.15 2.66 5.49
CA ASP A 68 12.11 3.32 6.38
C ASP A 68 12.51 4.70 5.82
N MET A 69 12.77 4.80 4.51
CA MET A 69 13.01 6.08 3.84
C MET A 69 11.84 7.07 4.00
N LEU A 70 10.60 6.59 3.81
CA LEU A 70 9.40 7.43 3.98
C LEU A 70 9.25 7.89 5.43
N ARG A 71 9.41 6.97 6.39
CA ARG A 71 9.32 7.28 7.82
C ARG A 71 10.30 8.38 8.22
N ASP A 72 11.54 8.24 7.78
CA ASP A 72 12.61 9.16 8.18
C ASP A 72 12.37 10.54 7.55
N ALA A 73 12.03 10.60 6.26
CA ALA A 73 11.69 11.85 5.59
C ALA A 73 10.47 12.55 6.20
N VAL A 74 9.44 11.81 6.58
CA VAL A 74 8.25 12.37 7.24
C VAL A 74 8.63 13.01 8.58
N LYS A 75 9.47 12.33 9.39
CA LYS A 75 9.96 12.87 10.68
C LYS A 75 10.86 14.08 10.51
N GLU A 76 11.78 14.05 9.54
CA GLU A 76 12.70 15.16 9.23
C GLU A 76 11.94 16.45 8.84
N ASN A 77 10.75 16.29 8.27
CA ASN A 77 9.86 17.41 7.92
C ASN A 77 8.84 17.76 9.03
N GLY A 78 9.05 17.32 10.27
CA GLY A 78 8.24 17.67 11.42
C GLY A 78 6.86 16.99 11.48
N LEU A 79 6.57 16.05 10.57
CA LEU A 79 5.33 15.31 10.53
C LEU A 79 5.43 14.01 11.35
N LYS A 80 4.28 13.41 11.65
CA LYS A 80 4.21 12.20 12.47
C LYS A 80 3.76 10.98 11.65
N PRO A 81 4.66 10.02 11.35
CA PRO A 81 4.28 8.78 10.71
C PRO A 81 3.62 7.83 11.72
N LEU A 82 2.50 7.22 11.34
CA LEU A 82 1.90 6.14 12.13
C LEU A 82 2.75 4.87 11.99
N PRO A 83 3.14 4.21 13.10
CA PRO A 83 3.85 2.94 13.04
C PRO A 83 3.10 1.89 12.22
N THR A 84 3.80 1.24 11.30
CA THR A 84 3.18 0.26 10.41
C THR A 84 4.14 -0.85 10.02
N SER A 85 3.60 -2.05 9.81
CA SER A 85 4.30 -3.19 9.19
C SER A 85 3.79 -3.47 7.78
N THR A 86 2.90 -2.62 7.26
CA THR A 86 2.28 -2.79 5.93
C THR A 86 3.13 -2.16 4.82
N ASN A 87 2.64 -2.24 3.60
CA ASN A 87 3.22 -1.57 2.43
C ASN A 87 2.64 -0.17 2.18
N PHE A 88 2.12 0.47 3.21
CA PHE A 88 1.69 1.86 3.20
C PHE A 88 1.87 2.47 4.59
N MET A 89 1.84 3.79 4.65
CA MET A 89 1.98 4.56 5.88
C MET A 89 0.91 5.64 5.93
N PHE A 90 0.30 5.83 7.08
CA PHE A 90 -0.45 7.04 7.37
C PHE A 90 0.48 8.10 7.97
N VAL A 91 0.29 9.32 7.54
CA VAL A 91 1.06 10.48 7.95
C VAL A 91 0.10 11.50 8.55
N ASP A 92 0.31 11.84 9.81
CA ASP A 92 -0.39 12.94 10.47
C ASP A 92 0.23 14.26 10.00
N LEU A 93 -0.58 15.06 9.32
CA LEU A 93 -0.21 16.36 8.78
C LEU A 93 -0.41 17.53 9.79
N GLY A 94 -0.77 17.19 11.04
CA GLY A 94 -1.06 18.19 12.07
C GLY A 94 -2.33 18.98 11.77
N SER A 95 -2.20 20.29 11.56
CA SER A 95 -3.32 21.17 11.21
C SER A 95 -3.62 21.26 9.71
N LEU A 96 -2.78 20.67 8.85
CA LEU A 96 -2.93 20.78 7.40
C LEU A 96 -4.02 19.85 6.87
N ASN A 97 -4.71 20.31 5.83
CA ASN A 97 -5.75 19.51 5.17
C ASN A 97 -5.14 18.50 4.20
N ALA A 98 -5.49 17.22 4.37
CA ALA A 98 -4.93 16.13 3.57
C ALA A 98 -5.34 16.18 2.08
N GLU A 99 -6.48 16.79 1.74
CA GLU A 99 -6.88 16.95 0.35
C GLU A 99 -6.10 18.07 -0.34
N GLU A 100 -5.80 19.15 0.37
CA GLU A 100 -4.92 20.21 -0.12
C GLU A 100 -3.51 19.67 -0.31
N PHE A 101 -2.98 18.97 0.67
CA PHE A 101 -1.70 18.26 0.58
C PHE A 101 -1.65 17.33 -0.63
N ARG A 102 -2.69 16.51 -0.86
CA ARG A 102 -2.78 15.64 -2.03
C ARG A 102 -2.69 16.40 -3.35
N LYS A 103 -3.44 17.51 -3.47
CA LYS A 103 -3.44 18.34 -4.68
C LYS A 103 -2.07 18.97 -4.98
N GLU A 104 -1.39 19.44 -3.95
CA GLU A 104 -0.04 20.01 -4.12
C GLU A 104 1.00 18.92 -4.44
N MET A 105 0.91 17.74 -3.81
CA MET A 105 1.76 16.59 -4.16
C MET A 105 1.55 16.13 -5.61
N GLU A 106 0.32 16.17 -6.11
CA GLU A 106 -0.02 15.83 -7.51
C GLU A 106 0.66 16.79 -8.51
N LYS A 107 0.75 18.08 -8.19
CA LYS A 107 1.51 19.05 -9.01
C LYS A 107 3.00 18.70 -9.09
N GLU A 108 3.57 18.13 -8.04
CA GLU A 108 4.94 17.61 -8.00
C GLU A 108 5.06 16.19 -8.61
N LYS A 109 4.00 15.69 -9.31
CA LYS A 109 3.93 14.35 -9.94
C LYS A 109 3.98 13.18 -8.92
N VAL A 110 3.49 13.42 -7.73
CA VAL A 110 3.39 12.40 -6.66
C VAL A 110 1.93 12.18 -6.27
N LEU A 111 1.44 10.97 -6.49
CA LEU A 111 0.07 10.61 -6.13
C LEU A 111 0.04 9.99 -4.74
N VAL A 112 -0.64 10.64 -3.82
CA VAL A 112 -0.92 10.15 -2.47
C VAL A 112 -2.42 10.11 -2.23
N ARG A 113 -2.86 9.42 -1.19
CA ARG A 113 -4.24 9.49 -0.74
C ARG A 113 -4.41 10.73 0.15
N GLY A 114 -5.38 11.57 -0.18
CA GLY A 114 -5.87 12.65 0.67
C GLY A 114 -6.78 12.13 1.79
N ILE A 115 -7.82 12.88 2.12
CA ILE A 115 -8.77 12.56 3.19
C ILE A 115 -9.21 11.08 3.12
N TYR A 116 -9.13 10.41 4.25
CA TYR A 116 -9.56 9.04 4.41
C TYR A 116 -10.67 8.96 5.46
N GLN A 117 -11.89 8.69 5.00
CA GLN A 117 -13.10 8.77 5.84
C GLN A 117 -13.20 10.15 6.52
N ASP A 118 -13.28 10.20 7.83
CA ASP A 118 -13.40 11.43 8.63
C ASP A 118 -12.04 12.02 9.05
N TYR A 119 -10.94 11.42 8.59
CA TYR A 119 -9.57 11.83 8.96
C TYR A 119 -9.07 12.90 7.99
N VAL A 120 -9.44 14.16 8.23
CA VAL A 120 -9.19 15.30 7.33
C VAL A 120 -7.73 15.74 7.26
N ASN A 121 -6.93 15.41 8.28
CA ASN A 121 -5.52 15.76 8.42
C ASN A 121 -4.56 14.56 8.27
N TRP A 122 -5.05 13.43 7.77
CA TRP A 122 -4.25 12.23 7.57
C TRP A 122 -4.10 11.92 6.09
N SER A 123 -2.86 11.88 5.62
CA SER A 123 -2.54 11.38 4.29
C SER A 123 -2.06 9.94 4.35
N ARG A 124 -2.34 9.16 3.31
CA ARG A 124 -1.80 7.81 3.18
C ARG A 124 -0.90 7.72 1.95
N VAL A 125 0.34 7.32 2.18
CA VAL A 125 1.33 7.04 1.14
C VAL A 125 1.62 5.54 1.08
N SER A 126 1.64 4.97 -0.13
CA SER A 126 2.04 3.59 -0.35
C SER A 126 3.55 3.51 -0.59
N THR A 127 4.18 2.45 -0.09
CA THR A 127 5.56 2.14 -0.47
C THR A 127 5.57 1.74 -1.94
N GLY A 128 6.24 2.53 -2.75
CA GLY A 128 6.42 2.27 -4.17
C GLY A 128 7.81 1.72 -4.47
N LYS A 129 8.23 1.83 -5.72
CA LYS A 129 9.64 1.65 -6.08
C LYS A 129 10.49 2.70 -5.37
N ILE A 130 11.75 2.38 -5.10
CA ILE A 130 12.66 3.32 -4.41
C ILE A 130 12.76 4.67 -5.14
N ALA A 131 12.69 4.67 -6.48
CA ALA A 131 12.66 5.90 -7.28
C ALA A 131 11.44 6.77 -6.98
N ASP A 132 10.25 6.15 -6.83
CA ASP A 132 9.00 6.85 -6.52
C ASP A 132 9.03 7.43 -5.10
N VAL A 133 9.61 6.69 -4.16
CA VAL A 133 9.83 7.15 -2.78
C VAL A 133 10.77 8.36 -2.74
N LYS A 134 11.85 8.34 -3.49
CA LYS A 134 12.76 9.49 -3.62
C LYS A 134 12.05 10.72 -4.21
N GLN A 135 11.12 10.51 -5.15
CA GLN A 135 10.29 11.60 -5.69
C GLN A 135 9.39 12.21 -4.59
N TYR A 136 8.73 11.37 -3.79
CA TYR A 136 7.95 11.82 -2.63
C TYR A 136 8.80 12.64 -1.66
N ILE A 137 9.97 12.13 -1.27
CA ILE A 137 10.90 12.80 -0.34
C ILE A 137 11.30 14.18 -0.85
N LYS A 138 11.59 14.29 -2.15
CA LYS A 138 11.96 15.57 -2.80
C LYS A 138 10.79 16.56 -2.84
N ALA A 139 9.56 16.07 -3.01
CA ALA A 139 8.36 16.89 -3.11
C ALA A 139 7.88 17.38 -1.74
N LEU A 140 8.04 16.56 -0.70
CA LEU A 140 7.46 16.78 0.62
C LEU A 140 7.75 18.18 1.22
N PRO A 141 9.01 18.62 1.37
CA PRO A 141 9.29 19.95 1.95
C PRO A 141 8.70 21.08 1.12
N LYS A 142 8.78 21.00 -0.20
CA LYS A 142 8.23 22.03 -1.08
C LYS A 142 6.72 22.18 -0.95
N VAL A 143 6.03 21.07 -0.77
CA VAL A 143 4.57 21.06 -0.62
C VAL A 143 4.20 21.63 0.75
N LEU A 144 4.90 21.24 1.80
CA LEU A 144 4.67 21.77 3.14
C LEU A 144 4.86 23.29 3.19
N ASP A 145 5.92 23.81 2.57
CA ASP A 145 6.18 25.26 2.51
C ASP A 145 5.06 26.06 1.82
N LYS A 146 4.27 25.43 0.95
CA LYS A 146 3.18 26.09 0.22
C LYS A 146 1.86 26.11 0.98
N ILE A 147 1.62 25.12 1.87
CA ILE A 147 0.34 24.92 2.54
C ILE A 147 0.37 25.17 4.04
N SER A 148 1.55 25.59 4.57
CA SER A 148 1.78 25.97 5.98
C SER A 148 1.29 27.36 6.31
#